data_edc3541682920d27e622678d3ea5bf14
#
_entry.id   edc3541682920d27e622678d3ea5bf14
#
_cell.length_a   1.000
_cell.length_b   1.000
_cell.length_c   1.000
_cell.angle_alpha   90.00
_cell.angle_beta   90.00
_cell.angle_gamma   90.00
#
_symmetry.space_group_name_H-M   'P 1'
#
loop_
_entity.id
_entity.type
_entity.pdbx_description
1 polymer ?
#
loop_
_entity_poly.entity_id
_entity_poly.type
_entity_poly.pdbx_seq_one_letter_code
_entity_poly.pdbx_strand_id
1 'polypeptide(L)'
;MLQGLTAAGLGKLESDLQLIELASRYGFDCVDLDAKSLVDRLGTEEAAALLQSSNIQIGAIGLPVEWRGTDEQFLEGLEKLPSAAAAAAALGCTRCCTYILPSTDAPAAHFMAVATKRLRSCANILGAYGIRLGLEFVGPHHLRTQWKHPFIWTVQETLDWIDAIGEPNVGLLYDAYHWYTNEMSVSDIRRLRADQIVHVHINDAKDVPLHEVLDNDRLYPGEGVIDLAGFLGALNDIGYTGPVSQEILTAAQPTASPEDLVIRSRAAFDQVFQAAGLK
;
A
#
# COMPACT_ATOMS: atom_id res chain seq x y z
N MET A 1 -4.09 -15.12 3.51
CA MET A 1 -3.79 -13.79 2.95
C MET A 1 -4.31 -13.75 1.52
N LEU A 2 -4.89 -12.63 1.06
CA LEU A 2 -5.33 -12.44 -0.31
C LEU A 2 -4.13 -11.98 -1.16
N GLN A 3 -3.98 -12.51 -2.36
CA GLN A 3 -2.89 -12.16 -3.26
C GLN A 3 -3.36 -11.06 -4.21
N GLY A 4 -2.66 -9.92 -4.24
CA GLY A 4 -3.12 -8.73 -4.92
C GLY A 4 -2.12 -8.11 -5.89
N LEU A 5 -2.65 -7.26 -6.77
CA LEU A 5 -1.89 -6.45 -7.71
C LEU A 5 -2.17 -4.97 -7.50
N THR A 6 -1.13 -4.15 -7.61
CA THR A 6 -1.26 -2.73 -7.95
C THR A 6 -0.96 -2.53 -9.43
N ALA A 7 -1.21 -1.35 -9.98
CA ALA A 7 -0.79 -1.01 -11.34
C ALA A 7 0.74 -0.82 -11.47
N ALA A 8 1.45 -0.64 -10.35
CA ALA A 8 2.90 -0.44 -10.34
C ALA A 8 3.63 -1.69 -10.85
N GLY A 9 4.55 -1.49 -11.80
CA GLY A 9 5.32 -2.57 -12.42
C GLY A 9 4.61 -3.34 -13.53
N LEU A 10 3.33 -3.04 -13.82
CA LEU A 10 2.56 -3.74 -14.87
C LEU A 10 2.57 -3.04 -16.23
N GLY A 11 3.53 -2.14 -16.47
CA GLY A 11 3.62 -1.44 -17.74
C GLY A 11 2.46 -0.46 -17.95
N LYS A 12 2.11 -0.23 -19.21
CA LYS A 12 1.03 0.70 -19.57
C LYS A 12 -0.31 -0.02 -19.63
N LEU A 13 -1.02 -0.02 -18.52
CA LEU A 13 -2.43 -0.44 -18.50
C LEU A 13 -3.32 0.59 -19.21
N GLU A 14 -4.32 0.12 -19.92
CA GLU A 14 -5.31 0.97 -20.59
C GLU A 14 -6.33 1.54 -19.61
N SER A 15 -6.64 0.78 -18.55
CA SER A 15 -7.61 1.16 -17.52
C SER A 15 -7.59 0.20 -16.33
N ASP A 16 -8.27 0.56 -15.25
CA ASP A 16 -8.54 -0.33 -14.11
C ASP A 16 -9.33 -1.58 -14.52
N LEU A 17 -10.14 -1.50 -15.58
CA LEU A 17 -10.86 -2.67 -16.11
C LEU A 17 -9.90 -3.74 -16.63
N GLN A 18 -8.83 -3.32 -17.30
CA GLN A 18 -7.78 -4.25 -17.77
C GLN A 18 -7.03 -4.87 -16.58
N LEU A 19 -6.77 -4.09 -15.53
CA LEU A 19 -6.15 -4.63 -14.31
C LEU A 19 -7.04 -5.70 -13.67
N ILE A 20 -8.35 -5.44 -13.52
CA ILE A 20 -9.32 -6.40 -12.98
C ILE A 20 -9.37 -7.67 -13.86
N GLU A 21 -9.45 -7.51 -15.17
CA GLU A 21 -9.50 -8.64 -16.13
C GLU A 21 -8.24 -9.51 -16.01
N LEU A 22 -7.06 -8.91 -16.03
CA LEU A 22 -5.79 -9.63 -15.93
C LEU A 22 -5.64 -10.30 -14.57
N ALA A 23 -5.96 -9.60 -13.48
CA ALA A 23 -5.92 -10.17 -12.13
C ALA A 23 -6.82 -11.40 -12.02
N SER A 24 -8.06 -11.32 -12.50
CA SER A 24 -9.01 -12.43 -12.53
C SER A 24 -8.50 -13.61 -13.38
N ARG A 25 -8.04 -13.34 -14.59
CA ARG A 25 -7.53 -14.34 -15.52
C ARG A 25 -6.34 -15.13 -14.97
N TYR A 26 -5.46 -14.46 -14.23
CA TYR A 26 -4.26 -15.08 -13.67
C TYR A 26 -4.36 -15.45 -12.19
N GLY A 27 -5.58 -15.48 -11.63
CA GLY A 27 -5.88 -16.08 -10.33
C GLY A 27 -5.37 -15.26 -9.14
N PHE A 28 -5.39 -13.92 -9.25
CA PHE A 28 -5.25 -13.04 -8.10
C PHE A 28 -6.61 -12.86 -7.40
N ASP A 29 -6.57 -12.50 -6.12
CA ASP A 29 -7.76 -12.35 -5.29
C ASP A 29 -8.25 -10.90 -5.24
N CYS A 30 -7.33 -9.93 -5.38
CA CYS A 30 -7.64 -8.51 -5.24
C CYS A 30 -6.74 -7.60 -6.10
N VAL A 31 -7.20 -6.37 -6.27
CA VAL A 31 -6.45 -5.29 -6.90
C VAL A 31 -6.56 -4.01 -6.06
N ASP A 32 -5.50 -3.20 -6.06
CA ASP A 32 -5.54 -1.86 -5.48
C ASP A 32 -5.82 -0.87 -6.60
N LEU A 33 -6.91 -0.11 -6.48
CA LEU A 33 -7.38 0.80 -7.51
C LEU A 33 -8.22 1.96 -6.95
N ASP A 34 -8.53 2.94 -7.79
CA ASP A 34 -9.44 4.03 -7.45
C ASP A 34 -10.92 3.60 -7.62
N ALA A 35 -11.55 3.20 -6.51
CA ALA A 35 -12.95 2.78 -6.50
C ALA A 35 -13.91 3.88 -7.00
N LYS A 36 -13.58 5.16 -6.74
CA LYS A 36 -14.43 6.28 -7.19
C LYS A 36 -14.40 6.41 -8.71
N SER A 37 -13.22 6.31 -9.33
CA SER A 37 -13.06 6.30 -10.78
C SER A 37 -13.85 5.14 -11.42
N LEU A 38 -13.83 3.96 -10.83
CA LEU A 38 -14.57 2.80 -11.32
C LEU A 38 -16.10 3.03 -11.25
N VAL A 39 -16.59 3.58 -10.13
CA VAL A 39 -18.02 3.93 -9.95
C VAL A 39 -18.45 5.04 -10.90
N ASP A 40 -17.63 6.06 -11.11
CA ASP A 40 -17.94 7.16 -12.05
C ASP A 40 -18.06 6.67 -13.49
N ARG A 41 -17.28 5.66 -13.83
CA ARG A 41 -17.26 5.09 -15.19
C ARG A 41 -18.43 4.14 -15.46
N LEU A 42 -18.79 3.29 -14.51
CA LEU A 42 -19.75 2.19 -14.70
C LEU A 42 -21.09 2.39 -13.96
N GLY A 43 -21.09 3.20 -12.93
CA GLY A 43 -22.13 3.16 -11.91
C GLY A 43 -21.84 2.10 -10.84
N THR A 44 -22.44 2.27 -9.66
CA THR A 44 -22.16 1.40 -8.50
C THR A 44 -22.57 -0.05 -8.72
N GLU A 45 -23.77 -0.29 -9.29
CA GLU A 45 -24.31 -1.63 -9.50
C GLU A 45 -23.47 -2.44 -10.51
N GLU A 46 -23.11 -1.82 -11.64
CA GLU A 46 -22.31 -2.45 -12.68
C GLU A 46 -20.87 -2.70 -12.23
N ALA A 47 -20.27 -1.77 -11.48
CA ALA A 47 -18.95 -1.95 -10.90
C ALA A 47 -18.93 -3.11 -9.89
N ALA A 48 -19.93 -3.22 -9.02
CA ALA A 48 -20.05 -4.33 -8.08
C ALA A 48 -20.27 -5.67 -8.81
N ALA A 49 -21.12 -5.70 -9.83
CA ALA A 49 -21.35 -6.90 -10.65
C ALA A 49 -20.09 -7.35 -11.40
N LEU A 50 -19.30 -6.41 -11.91
CA LEU A 50 -18.01 -6.71 -12.54
C LEU A 50 -17.04 -7.36 -11.56
N LEU A 51 -16.83 -6.77 -10.39
CA LEU A 51 -15.94 -7.32 -9.36
C LEU A 51 -16.39 -8.71 -8.90
N GLN A 52 -17.69 -8.89 -8.68
CA GLN A 52 -18.26 -10.17 -8.32
C GLN A 52 -18.08 -11.24 -9.41
N SER A 53 -18.38 -10.92 -10.67
CA SER A 53 -18.25 -11.85 -11.79
C SER A 53 -16.79 -12.21 -12.10
N SER A 54 -15.87 -11.30 -11.83
CA SER A 54 -14.43 -11.51 -11.96
C SER A 54 -13.81 -12.23 -10.74
N ASN A 55 -14.57 -12.40 -9.66
CA ASN A 55 -14.08 -12.90 -8.36
C ASN A 55 -12.89 -12.08 -7.84
N ILE A 56 -12.92 -10.77 -8.01
CA ILE A 56 -11.88 -9.82 -7.59
C ILE A 56 -12.44 -8.90 -6.51
N GLN A 57 -11.66 -8.67 -5.44
CA GLN A 57 -11.94 -7.67 -4.43
C GLN A 57 -11.07 -6.42 -4.65
N ILE A 58 -11.49 -5.27 -4.14
CA ILE A 58 -10.60 -4.11 -4.02
C ILE A 58 -9.79 -4.29 -2.73
N GLY A 59 -8.47 -4.44 -2.87
CA GLY A 59 -7.53 -4.62 -1.75
C GLY A 59 -7.42 -3.36 -0.91
N ALA A 60 -7.12 -2.24 -1.55
CA ALA A 60 -7.07 -0.91 -0.96
C ALA A 60 -7.34 0.19 -2.01
N ILE A 61 -7.74 1.37 -1.55
CA ILE A 61 -7.73 2.62 -2.31
C ILE A 61 -6.60 3.52 -1.83
N GLY A 62 -6.09 4.40 -2.69
CA GLY A 62 -5.21 5.49 -2.27
C GLY A 62 -6.00 6.60 -1.56
N LEU A 63 -5.39 7.28 -0.60
CA LEU A 63 -6.00 8.45 0.06
C LEU A 63 -6.01 9.65 -0.91
N PRO A 64 -7.19 10.12 -1.36
CA PRO A 64 -7.29 11.21 -2.33
C PRO A 64 -7.17 12.60 -1.67
N VAL A 65 -6.37 12.70 -0.62
CA VAL A 65 -6.16 13.94 0.15
C VAL A 65 -4.67 14.23 0.26
N GLU A 66 -4.24 15.38 -0.27
CA GLU A 66 -2.86 15.82 -0.12
C GLU A 66 -2.66 16.45 1.28
N TRP A 67 -2.48 15.60 2.25
CA TRP A 67 -2.30 16.00 3.64
C TRP A 67 -0.93 16.62 3.94
N ARG A 68 0.07 16.45 3.05
CA ARG A 68 1.43 17.00 3.16
C ARG A 68 1.56 18.40 2.55
N GLY A 69 0.60 18.79 1.70
CA GLY A 69 0.61 20.02 0.94
C GLY A 69 0.10 21.26 1.70
N THR A 70 -0.38 22.25 0.94
CA THR A 70 -0.98 23.48 1.51
C THR A 70 -2.32 23.23 2.17
N ASP A 71 -2.82 24.21 2.93
CA ASP A 71 -4.17 24.11 3.53
C ASP A 71 -5.25 24.02 2.45
N GLU A 72 -5.09 24.74 1.34
CA GLU A 72 -6.02 24.72 0.20
C GLU A 72 -6.08 23.33 -0.43
N GLN A 73 -4.92 22.70 -0.72
CA GLN A 73 -4.85 21.36 -1.27
C GLN A 73 -5.46 20.31 -0.34
N PHE A 74 -5.20 20.46 0.96
CA PHE A 74 -5.79 19.59 1.97
C PHE A 74 -7.31 19.73 2.00
N LEU A 75 -7.85 20.93 2.07
CA LEU A 75 -9.30 21.19 2.13
C LEU A 75 -10.01 20.71 0.87
N GLU A 76 -9.42 20.94 -0.31
CA GLU A 76 -9.95 20.44 -1.59
C GLU A 76 -10.04 18.91 -1.60
N GLY A 77 -8.98 18.20 -1.15
CA GLY A 77 -9.00 16.75 -1.05
C GLY A 77 -9.99 16.24 0.01
N LEU A 78 -10.06 16.93 1.15
CA LEU A 78 -10.97 16.57 2.25
C LEU A 78 -12.45 16.69 1.84
N GLU A 79 -12.80 17.67 1.01
CA GLU A 79 -14.15 17.82 0.46
C GLU A 79 -14.55 16.64 -0.45
N LYS A 80 -13.59 16.09 -1.18
CA LYS A 80 -13.78 14.94 -2.09
C LYS A 80 -13.79 13.58 -1.37
N LEU A 81 -13.18 13.49 -0.20
CA LEU A 81 -12.99 12.23 0.53
C LEU A 81 -14.28 11.46 0.85
N PRO A 82 -15.40 12.10 1.27
CA PRO A 82 -16.65 11.37 1.53
C PRO A 82 -17.19 10.63 0.31
N SER A 83 -17.08 11.20 -0.89
CA SER A 83 -17.54 10.55 -2.12
C SER A 83 -16.64 9.37 -2.52
N ALA A 84 -15.33 9.49 -2.33
CA ALA A 84 -14.38 8.40 -2.55
C ALA A 84 -14.59 7.25 -1.54
N ALA A 85 -14.80 7.59 -0.26
CA ALA A 85 -15.08 6.62 0.78
C ALA A 85 -16.43 5.89 0.55
N ALA A 86 -17.48 6.62 0.13
CA ALA A 86 -18.76 6.03 -0.21
C ALA A 86 -18.65 5.03 -1.37
N ALA A 87 -17.92 5.38 -2.44
CA ALA A 87 -17.67 4.50 -3.57
C ALA A 87 -16.91 3.23 -3.15
N ALA A 88 -15.84 3.39 -2.36
CA ALA A 88 -15.06 2.27 -1.84
C ALA A 88 -15.90 1.32 -0.98
N ALA A 89 -16.66 1.86 -0.02
CA ALA A 89 -17.55 1.09 0.84
C ALA A 89 -18.64 0.36 0.06
N ALA A 90 -19.24 1.00 -0.96
CA ALA A 90 -20.26 0.40 -1.82
C ALA A 90 -19.71 -0.79 -2.63
N LEU A 91 -18.41 -0.79 -2.94
CA LEU A 91 -17.72 -1.89 -3.61
C LEU A 91 -17.04 -2.87 -2.63
N GLY A 92 -17.31 -2.77 -1.32
CA GLY A 92 -16.79 -3.67 -0.31
C GLY A 92 -15.34 -3.43 0.11
N CYS A 93 -14.72 -2.34 -0.33
CA CYS A 93 -13.36 -2.00 0.09
C CYS A 93 -13.38 -1.36 1.50
N THR A 94 -12.55 -1.88 2.39
CA THR A 94 -12.43 -1.43 3.79
C THR A 94 -11.07 -0.83 4.13
N ARG A 95 -10.23 -0.53 3.11
CA ARG A 95 -8.84 -0.07 3.29
C ARG A 95 -8.53 1.12 2.41
N CYS A 96 -7.90 2.12 3.01
CA CYS A 96 -7.38 3.29 2.32
C CYS A 96 -5.95 3.50 2.78
N CYS A 97 -5.01 3.77 1.87
CA CYS A 97 -3.59 3.83 2.19
C CYS A 97 -2.95 5.15 1.76
N THR A 98 -1.94 5.60 2.51
CA THR A 98 -1.07 6.72 2.17
C THR A 98 0.33 6.48 2.73
N TYR A 99 1.34 7.13 2.15
CA TYR A 99 2.74 6.98 2.58
C TYR A 99 3.24 8.21 3.36
N ILE A 100 4.28 7.98 4.16
CA ILE A 100 4.99 8.97 4.97
C ILE A 100 6.37 9.17 4.36
N LEU A 101 6.66 10.36 3.83
CA LEU A 101 8.02 10.68 3.39
C LEU A 101 8.95 10.83 4.61
N PRO A 102 10.15 10.23 4.58
CA PRO A 102 11.05 10.16 5.74
C PRO A 102 11.83 11.45 6.00
N SER A 103 11.60 12.48 5.19
CA SER A 103 12.12 13.84 5.41
C SER A 103 11.16 14.87 4.82
N THR A 104 11.31 16.14 5.21
CA THR A 104 10.42 17.26 4.83
C THR A 104 11.17 18.58 4.80
N ASP A 105 10.71 19.55 4.01
CA ASP A 105 11.24 20.93 4.03
C ASP A 105 10.64 21.78 5.17
N ALA A 106 9.51 21.38 5.72
CA ALA A 106 8.90 22.05 6.85
C ALA A 106 9.60 21.68 8.17
N PRO A 107 9.66 22.58 9.17
CA PRO A 107 10.14 22.22 10.51
C PRO A 107 9.38 20.99 11.06
N ALA A 108 10.09 19.92 11.43
CA ALA A 108 9.50 18.62 11.74
C ALA A 108 8.38 18.66 12.79
N ALA A 109 8.58 19.45 13.86
CA ALA A 109 7.55 19.59 14.93
C ALA A 109 6.28 20.28 14.41
N HIS A 110 6.40 21.30 13.56
CA HIS A 110 5.26 21.95 12.94
C HIS A 110 4.53 21.00 11.98
N PHE A 111 5.31 20.32 11.11
CA PHE A 111 4.75 19.35 10.16
C PHE A 111 4.01 18.23 10.88
N MET A 112 4.59 17.66 11.95
CA MET A 112 3.94 16.66 12.78
C MET A 112 2.60 17.14 13.33
N ALA A 113 2.55 18.35 13.90
CA ALA A 113 1.33 18.89 14.49
C ALA A 113 0.20 19.13 13.46
N VAL A 114 0.56 19.61 12.27
CA VAL A 114 -0.40 19.84 11.18
C VAL A 114 -0.87 18.50 10.60
N ALA A 115 0.06 17.62 10.26
CA ALA A 115 -0.21 16.33 9.65
C ALA A 115 -1.06 15.41 10.56
N THR A 116 -0.80 15.42 11.89
CA THR A 116 -1.63 14.68 12.86
C THR A 116 -3.08 15.12 12.81
N LYS A 117 -3.35 16.42 12.78
CA LYS A 117 -4.73 16.94 12.70
C LYS A 117 -5.41 16.55 11.37
N ARG A 118 -4.66 16.67 10.26
CA ARG A 118 -5.17 16.38 8.93
C ARG A 118 -5.49 14.88 8.77
N LEU A 119 -4.58 14.00 9.18
CA LEU A 119 -4.78 12.54 9.13
C LEU A 119 -5.92 12.09 10.06
N ARG A 120 -6.05 12.70 11.24
CA ARG A 120 -7.21 12.48 12.12
C ARG A 120 -8.53 12.84 11.42
N SER A 121 -8.60 13.97 10.72
CA SER A 121 -9.80 14.37 9.97
C SER A 121 -10.11 13.35 8.85
N CYS A 122 -9.09 12.90 8.12
CA CYS A 122 -9.25 11.85 7.09
C CYS A 122 -9.74 10.53 7.72
N ALA A 123 -9.12 10.09 8.82
CA ALA A 123 -9.48 8.85 9.51
C ALA A 123 -10.93 8.87 10.02
N ASN A 124 -11.38 10.00 10.58
CA ASN A 124 -12.77 10.18 11.02
C ASN A 124 -13.77 10.03 9.87
N ILE A 125 -13.49 10.65 8.73
CA ILE A 125 -14.36 10.52 7.54
C ILE A 125 -14.34 9.06 7.06
N LEU A 126 -13.18 8.46 6.88
CA LEU A 126 -13.06 7.05 6.44
C LEU A 126 -13.75 6.09 7.41
N GLY A 127 -13.59 6.32 8.72
CA GLY A 127 -14.23 5.51 9.77
C GLY A 127 -15.76 5.51 9.71
N ALA A 128 -16.38 6.62 9.30
CA ALA A 128 -17.83 6.68 9.10
C ALA A 128 -18.33 5.74 7.98
N TYR A 129 -17.45 5.32 7.08
CA TYR A 129 -17.72 4.34 6.02
C TYR A 129 -17.15 2.94 6.31
N GLY A 130 -16.66 2.69 7.52
CA GLY A 130 -16.05 1.42 7.89
C GLY A 130 -14.67 1.17 7.26
N ILE A 131 -14.00 2.23 6.79
CA ILE A 131 -12.70 2.14 6.11
C ILE A 131 -11.58 2.44 7.10
N ARG A 132 -10.54 1.60 7.09
CA ARG A 132 -9.31 1.80 7.84
C ARG A 132 -8.29 2.58 7.01
N LEU A 133 -7.49 3.42 7.66
CA LEU A 133 -6.39 4.18 7.07
C LEU A 133 -5.05 3.52 7.38
N GLY A 134 -4.34 3.07 6.34
CA GLY A 134 -2.99 2.54 6.43
C GLY A 134 -1.94 3.62 6.17
N LEU A 135 -0.99 3.77 7.10
CA LEU A 135 0.15 4.66 6.98
C LEU A 135 1.41 3.85 6.67
N GLU A 136 2.04 4.13 5.54
CA GLU A 136 3.26 3.48 5.10
C GLU A 136 4.48 4.30 5.55
N PHE A 137 5.36 3.70 6.33
CA PHE A 137 6.68 4.27 6.60
C PHE A 137 7.61 3.98 5.43
N VAL A 138 8.34 4.98 4.95
CA VAL A 138 9.23 4.87 3.78
C VAL A 138 10.68 4.80 4.23
N GLY A 139 11.35 3.67 3.98
CA GLY A 139 12.64 3.33 4.54
C GLY A 139 13.91 3.73 3.76
N PRO A 140 13.97 3.84 2.41
CA PRO A 140 15.19 4.03 1.64
C PRO A 140 16.01 5.25 2.08
N HIS A 141 17.33 5.06 2.21
CA HIS A 141 18.24 6.05 2.79
C HIS A 141 18.27 7.38 2.03
N HIS A 142 18.22 7.35 0.69
CA HIS A 142 18.24 8.55 -0.14
C HIS A 142 17.06 9.49 0.13
N LEU A 143 15.89 8.95 0.52
CA LEU A 143 14.70 9.73 0.87
C LEU A 143 14.79 10.33 2.27
N ARG A 144 15.57 9.72 3.20
CA ARG A 144 15.74 10.25 4.57
C ARG A 144 16.52 11.57 4.61
N THR A 145 17.27 11.86 3.55
CA THR A 145 18.14 13.03 3.45
C THR A 145 17.80 13.94 2.27
N GLN A 146 16.72 13.67 1.56
CA GLN A 146 16.32 14.43 0.37
C GLN A 146 15.85 15.84 0.70
N TRP A 147 15.18 16.03 1.82
CA TRP A 147 14.68 17.32 2.30
C TRP A 147 15.37 17.75 3.60
N LYS A 148 15.15 19.01 4.03
CA LYS A 148 15.92 19.69 5.09
C LYS A 148 15.85 19.03 6.46
N HIS A 149 14.70 18.45 6.79
CA HIS A 149 14.43 17.93 8.13
C HIS A 149 14.06 16.44 8.05
N PRO A 150 14.73 15.55 8.82
CA PRO A 150 14.30 14.19 8.94
C PRO A 150 12.89 14.12 9.55
N PHE A 151 12.15 13.10 9.14
CA PHE A 151 10.82 12.82 9.65
C PHE A 151 10.71 11.33 10.01
N ILE A 152 9.54 10.73 9.98
CA ILE A 152 9.29 9.34 10.36
C ILE A 152 9.69 8.39 9.23
N TRP A 153 10.47 7.34 9.55
CA TRP A 153 10.78 6.25 8.60
C TRP A 153 10.82 4.86 9.23
N THR A 154 10.61 4.75 10.56
CA THR A 154 10.61 3.47 11.27
C THR A 154 9.19 3.03 11.66
N VAL A 155 9.01 1.72 11.84
CA VAL A 155 7.74 1.15 12.31
C VAL A 155 7.36 1.71 13.68
N GLN A 156 8.32 1.81 14.62
CA GLN A 156 8.03 2.29 15.97
C GLN A 156 7.56 3.75 15.96
N GLU A 157 8.27 4.63 15.26
CA GLU A 157 7.85 6.04 15.13
C GLU A 157 6.47 6.17 14.46
N THR A 158 6.18 5.29 13.49
CA THR A 158 4.87 5.26 12.83
C THR A 158 3.77 4.82 13.79
N LEU A 159 4.02 3.80 14.61
CA LEU A 159 3.07 3.36 15.64
C LEU A 159 2.85 4.44 16.72
N ASP A 160 3.92 5.12 17.18
CA ASP A 160 3.82 6.23 18.10
C ASP A 160 2.99 7.39 17.51
N TRP A 161 3.13 7.61 16.19
CA TRP A 161 2.33 8.63 15.51
C TRP A 161 0.87 8.19 15.31
N ILE A 162 0.61 6.93 15.03
CA ILE A 162 -0.74 6.37 14.97
C ILE A 162 -1.45 6.57 16.32
N ASP A 163 -0.75 6.31 17.42
CA ASP A 163 -1.29 6.56 18.76
C ASP A 163 -1.57 8.05 19.01
N ALA A 164 -0.71 8.94 18.52
CA ALA A 164 -0.91 10.39 18.60
C ALA A 164 -2.07 10.89 17.69
N ILE A 165 -2.33 10.25 16.55
CA ILE A 165 -3.52 10.51 15.72
C ILE A 165 -4.78 10.16 16.51
N GLY A 166 -4.77 9.05 17.26
CA GLY A 166 -5.79 8.71 18.24
C GLY A 166 -7.10 8.20 17.67
N GLU A 167 -7.12 7.72 16.42
CA GLU A 167 -8.30 7.14 15.78
C GLU A 167 -8.16 5.62 15.64
N PRO A 168 -9.14 4.82 16.06
CA PRO A 168 -9.02 3.37 16.15
C PRO A 168 -8.92 2.67 14.78
N ASN A 169 -9.30 3.34 13.71
CA ASN A 169 -9.23 2.83 12.35
C ASN A 169 -7.90 3.16 11.62
N VAL A 170 -6.92 3.74 12.30
CA VAL A 170 -5.59 3.98 11.72
C VAL A 170 -4.66 2.82 12.07
N GLY A 171 -3.84 2.41 11.11
CA GLY A 171 -2.84 1.37 11.28
C GLY A 171 -1.75 1.47 10.22
N LEU A 172 -0.98 0.41 10.05
CA LEU A 172 0.16 0.35 9.13
C LEU A 172 -0.27 -0.10 7.73
N LEU A 173 0.26 0.54 6.71
CA LEU A 173 0.57 -0.13 5.46
C LEU A 173 2.00 -0.66 5.59
N TYR A 174 2.18 -1.97 5.51
CA TYR A 174 3.43 -2.65 5.82
C TYR A 174 4.07 -3.19 4.53
N ASP A 175 5.07 -2.47 4.02
CA ASP A 175 5.77 -2.83 2.78
C ASP A 175 7.07 -3.59 3.09
N ALA A 176 7.30 -4.71 2.40
CA ALA A 176 8.50 -5.53 2.53
C ALA A 176 9.79 -4.76 2.16
N TYR A 177 9.72 -3.82 1.20
CA TYR A 177 10.86 -2.97 0.83
C TYR A 177 11.30 -2.05 1.97
N HIS A 178 10.33 -1.46 2.64
CA HIS A 178 10.58 -0.55 3.75
C HIS A 178 10.97 -1.30 5.02
N TRP A 179 10.46 -2.52 5.22
CA TRP A 179 10.94 -3.45 6.23
C TRP A 179 12.42 -3.81 6.01
N TYR A 180 12.80 -4.18 4.79
CA TYR A 180 14.17 -4.51 4.40
C TYR A 180 15.12 -3.30 4.56
N THR A 181 14.74 -2.14 4.03
CA THR A 181 15.58 -0.92 4.08
C THR A 181 15.72 -0.33 5.48
N ASN A 182 14.92 -0.76 6.44
CA ASN A 182 15.07 -0.49 7.87
C ASN A 182 15.84 -1.58 8.63
N GLU A 183 16.46 -2.56 7.93
CA GLU A 183 17.21 -3.67 8.54
C GLU A 183 16.42 -4.43 9.60
N MET A 184 15.10 -4.51 9.42
CA MET A 184 14.22 -5.19 10.36
C MET A 184 14.29 -6.70 10.19
N SER A 185 14.04 -7.42 11.26
CA SER A 185 14.02 -8.87 11.30
C SER A 185 12.60 -9.44 11.30
N VAL A 186 12.46 -10.72 10.99
CA VAL A 186 11.22 -11.47 11.13
C VAL A 186 10.64 -11.39 12.55
N SER A 187 11.52 -11.30 13.60
CA SER A 187 11.07 -11.14 14.98
C SER A 187 10.38 -9.80 15.25
N ASP A 188 10.68 -8.76 14.48
CA ASP A 188 10.02 -7.46 14.63
C ASP A 188 8.58 -7.51 14.10
N ILE A 189 8.33 -8.27 13.02
CA ILE A 189 6.96 -8.52 12.54
C ILE A 189 6.17 -9.30 13.60
N ARG A 190 6.75 -10.33 14.22
CA ARG A 190 6.09 -11.14 15.25
C ARG A 190 5.74 -10.38 16.52
N ARG A 191 6.28 -9.18 16.75
CA ARG A 191 5.87 -8.29 17.86
C ARG A 191 4.63 -7.46 17.53
N LEU A 192 4.26 -7.36 16.26
CA LEU A 192 3.05 -6.66 15.85
C LEU A 192 1.81 -7.53 16.10
N ARG A 193 0.68 -6.89 16.31
CA ARG A 193 -0.63 -7.53 16.24
C ARG A 193 -1.17 -7.40 14.82
N ALA A 194 -1.89 -8.42 14.35
CA ALA A 194 -2.51 -8.39 13.02
C ALA A 194 -3.43 -7.18 12.82
N ASP A 195 -4.11 -6.73 13.88
CA ASP A 195 -5.02 -5.57 13.83
C ASP A 195 -4.30 -4.22 13.68
N GLN A 196 -2.99 -4.15 13.92
CA GLN A 196 -2.19 -2.96 13.62
C GLN A 196 -1.89 -2.81 12.12
N ILE A 197 -2.03 -3.89 11.33
CA ILE A 197 -1.74 -3.88 9.89
C ILE A 197 -3.05 -3.74 9.11
N VAL A 198 -3.14 -2.69 8.30
CA VAL A 198 -4.26 -2.40 7.41
C VAL A 198 -4.08 -3.10 6.07
N HIS A 199 -2.88 -3.01 5.50
CA HIS A 199 -2.54 -3.52 4.18
C HIS A 199 -1.07 -3.91 4.12
N VAL A 200 -0.70 -4.76 3.16
CA VAL A 200 0.68 -5.20 2.95
C VAL A 200 1.05 -5.03 1.49
N HIS A 201 2.24 -4.47 1.25
CA HIS A 201 2.88 -4.50 -0.05
C HIS A 201 4.07 -5.46 -0.07
N ILE A 202 4.27 -6.15 -1.20
CA ILE A 202 5.47 -6.95 -1.47
C ILE A 202 6.10 -6.59 -2.82
N ASN A 203 7.39 -6.68 -2.84
CA ASN A 203 8.30 -6.43 -3.94
C ASN A 203 9.65 -7.06 -3.59
N ASP A 204 10.73 -6.74 -4.28
CA ASP A 204 12.06 -7.20 -3.92
C ASP A 204 13.11 -6.11 -4.20
N ALA A 205 14.31 -6.27 -3.64
CA ALA A 205 15.41 -5.34 -3.75
C ALA A 205 16.62 -5.98 -4.43
N LYS A 206 17.36 -5.19 -5.19
CA LYS A 206 18.64 -5.59 -5.78
C LYS A 206 19.67 -5.88 -4.69
N ASP A 207 20.62 -6.77 -5.00
CA ASP A 207 21.80 -7.04 -4.17
C ASP A 207 22.83 -5.92 -4.31
N VAL A 208 22.58 -4.84 -3.61
CA VAL A 208 23.47 -3.67 -3.51
C VAL A 208 23.57 -3.23 -2.05
N PRO A 209 24.61 -2.45 -1.67
CA PRO A 209 24.71 -1.90 -0.33
C PRO A 209 23.41 -1.15 0.06
N LEU A 210 22.93 -1.35 1.28
CA LEU A 210 21.62 -0.87 1.71
C LEU A 210 21.41 0.65 1.53
N HIS A 211 22.49 1.44 1.68
CA HIS A 211 22.43 2.89 1.49
C HIS A 211 22.34 3.32 0.01
N GLU A 212 22.55 2.39 -0.93
CA GLU A 212 22.41 2.59 -2.38
C GLU A 212 21.04 2.13 -2.91
N VAL A 213 20.26 1.45 -2.08
CA VAL A 213 18.93 0.97 -2.46
C VAL A 213 18.01 2.16 -2.73
N LEU A 214 17.42 2.20 -3.93
CA LEU A 214 16.52 3.26 -4.38
C LEU A 214 15.06 2.80 -4.35
N ASP A 215 14.17 3.66 -3.92
CA ASP A 215 12.74 3.35 -3.76
C ASP A 215 12.03 2.98 -5.08
N ASN A 216 12.50 3.56 -6.18
CA ASN A 216 11.94 3.33 -7.52
C ASN A 216 12.79 2.38 -8.38
N ASP A 217 13.50 1.44 -7.75
CA ASP A 217 14.33 0.44 -8.43
C ASP A 217 14.03 -0.97 -7.89
N ARG A 218 12.74 -1.26 -7.73
CA ARG A 218 12.24 -2.50 -7.14
C ARG A 218 12.19 -3.64 -8.16
N LEU A 219 12.32 -4.87 -7.66
CA LEU A 219 12.20 -6.12 -8.42
C LEU A 219 10.87 -6.81 -8.09
N TYR A 220 10.52 -7.81 -8.90
CA TYR A 220 9.38 -8.69 -8.60
C TYR A 220 9.71 -9.57 -7.39
N PRO A 221 8.70 -9.96 -6.60
CA PRO A 221 8.90 -10.80 -5.42
C PRO A 221 9.69 -12.08 -5.73
N GLY A 222 10.76 -12.33 -4.98
CA GLY A 222 11.63 -13.50 -5.16
C GLY A 222 12.73 -13.34 -6.21
N GLU A 223 12.88 -12.19 -6.85
CA GLU A 223 13.95 -11.91 -7.81
C GLU A 223 15.15 -11.19 -7.18
N GLY A 224 15.09 -10.83 -5.92
CA GLY A 224 16.11 -10.07 -5.21
C GLY A 224 16.57 -10.73 -3.92
N VAL A 225 16.83 -9.90 -2.90
CA VAL A 225 17.49 -10.31 -1.66
C VAL A 225 16.60 -10.23 -0.41
N ILE A 226 15.37 -9.77 -0.52
CA ILE A 226 14.45 -9.66 0.62
C ILE A 226 14.02 -11.06 1.07
N ASP A 227 14.10 -11.37 2.36
CA ASP A 227 13.56 -12.62 2.93
C ASP A 227 12.02 -12.59 2.94
N LEU A 228 11.41 -12.69 1.75
CA LEU A 228 9.96 -12.67 1.60
C LEU A 228 9.29 -13.92 2.19
N ALA A 229 9.98 -15.06 2.23
CA ALA A 229 9.46 -16.26 2.86
C ALA A 229 9.33 -16.07 4.37
N GLY A 230 10.36 -15.53 5.01
CA GLY A 230 10.31 -15.16 6.43
C GLY A 230 9.29 -14.05 6.72
N PHE A 231 9.22 -13.03 5.86
CA PHE A 231 8.27 -11.93 5.96
C PHE A 231 6.81 -12.42 5.94
N LEU A 232 6.43 -13.19 4.91
CA LEU A 232 5.08 -13.75 4.76
C LEU A 232 4.76 -14.77 5.87
N GLY A 233 5.74 -15.61 6.24
CA GLY A 233 5.59 -16.56 7.35
C GLY A 233 5.30 -15.85 8.66
N ALA A 234 6.01 -14.76 8.98
CA ALA A 234 5.76 -13.98 10.20
C ALA A 234 4.40 -13.27 10.20
N LEU A 235 3.95 -12.75 9.05
CA LEU A 235 2.59 -12.20 8.92
C LEU A 235 1.52 -13.27 9.19
N ASN A 236 1.73 -14.49 8.68
CA ASN A 236 0.86 -15.61 8.96
C ASN A 236 0.87 -16.02 10.45
N ASP A 237 2.05 -16.04 11.08
CA ASP A 237 2.22 -16.38 12.49
C ASP A 237 1.42 -15.45 13.41
N ILE A 238 1.34 -14.15 13.08
CA ILE A 238 0.54 -13.17 13.85
C ILE A 238 -0.94 -13.17 13.46
N GLY A 239 -1.36 -14.01 12.51
CA GLY A 239 -2.75 -14.14 12.07
C GLY A 239 -3.22 -13.06 11.08
N TYR A 240 -2.31 -12.43 10.33
CA TYR A 240 -2.72 -11.51 9.26
C TYR A 240 -3.34 -12.28 8.10
N THR A 241 -4.56 -11.91 7.71
CA THR A 241 -5.35 -12.56 6.64
C THR A 241 -5.72 -11.59 5.51
N GLY A 242 -5.33 -10.34 5.61
CA GLY A 242 -5.65 -9.29 4.63
C GLY A 242 -4.94 -9.43 3.29
N PRO A 243 -5.11 -8.44 2.40
CA PRO A 243 -4.42 -8.37 1.12
C PRO A 243 -2.90 -8.21 1.27
N VAL A 244 -2.19 -8.88 0.37
CA VAL A 244 -0.76 -8.73 0.12
C VAL A 244 -0.65 -8.41 -1.37
N SER A 245 -0.47 -7.12 -1.69
CA SER A 245 -0.41 -6.65 -3.07
C SER A 245 1.03 -6.38 -3.48
N GLN A 246 1.38 -6.71 -4.73
CA GLN A 246 2.69 -6.29 -5.21
C GLN A 246 2.69 -4.81 -5.55
N GLU A 247 3.80 -4.13 -5.26
CA GLU A 247 4.07 -2.76 -5.68
C GLU A 247 5.49 -2.64 -6.23
N ILE A 248 5.63 -2.66 -7.56
CA ILE A 248 6.94 -2.64 -8.23
C ILE A 248 7.19 -1.25 -8.80
N LEU A 249 7.72 -0.35 -7.96
CA LEU A 249 8.12 0.98 -8.40
C LEU A 249 9.41 0.89 -9.23
N THR A 250 9.39 1.44 -10.44
CA THR A 250 10.52 1.44 -11.37
C THR A 250 10.81 2.85 -11.87
N ALA A 251 12.10 3.17 -12.09
CA ALA A 251 12.52 4.48 -12.61
C ALA A 251 12.00 4.74 -14.04
N ALA A 252 11.81 3.68 -14.82
CA ALA A 252 11.23 3.73 -16.16
C ALA A 252 10.09 2.71 -16.26
N GLN A 253 9.03 3.08 -16.95
CA GLN A 253 7.90 2.18 -17.16
C GLN A 253 8.37 0.92 -17.91
N PRO A 254 8.01 -0.30 -17.46
CA PRO A 254 8.30 -1.53 -18.19
C PRO A 254 7.75 -1.50 -19.62
N THR A 255 8.52 -2.03 -20.57
CA THR A 255 8.16 -2.07 -22.00
C THR A 255 7.45 -3.35 -22.44
N ALA A 256 7.48 -4.40 -21.60
CA ALA A 256 6.73 -5.62 -21.83
C ALA A 256 5.21 -5.37 -21.75
N SER A 257 4.42 -6.25 -22.34
CA SER A 257 2.96 -6.12 -22.28
C SER A 257 2.46 -6.27 -20.84
N PRO A 258 1.36 -5.61 -20.44
CA PRO A 258 0.76 -5.82 -19.12
C PRO A 258 0.45 -7.30 -18.83
N GLU A 259 0.05 -8.06 -19.82
CA GLU A 259 -0.23 -9.48 -19.67
C GLU A 259 1.04 -10.29 -19.32
N ASP A 260 2.15 -10.09 -20.03
CA ASP A 260 3.43 -10.75 -19.73
C ASP A 260 3.92 -10.40 -18.31
N LEU A 261 3.71 -9.15 -17.89
CA LEU A 261 4.10 -8.68 -16.56
C LEU A 261 3.21 -9.28 -15.45
N VAL A 262 1.92 -9.46 -15.70
CA VAL A 262 1.02 -10.17 -14.77
C VAL A 262 1.35 -11.66 -14.69
N ILE A 263 1.71 -12.31 -15.80
CA ILE A 263 2.21 -13.71 -15.81
C ILE A 263 3.47 -13.82 -14.94
N ARG A 264 4.41 -12.88 -15.08
CA ARG A 264 5.61 -12.81 -14.24
C ARG A 264 5.26 -12.62 -12.76
N SER A 265 4.32 -11.72 -12.46
CA SER A 265 3.80 -11.49 -11.10
C SER A 265 3.20 -12.76 -10.52
N ARG A 266 2.41 -13.51 -11.31
CA ARG A 266 1.80 -14.76 -10.83
C ARG A 266 2.88 -15.79 -10.48
N ALA A 267 3.87 -15.98 -11.34
CA ALA A 267 4.98 -16.90 -11.07
C ALA A 267 5.77 -16.48 -9.81
N ALA A 268 6.01 -15.18 -9.63
CA ALA A 268 6.67 -14.62 -8.44
C ALA A 268 5.87 -14.91 -7.15
N PHE A 269 4.56 -14.66 -7.16
CA PHE A 269 3.69 -14.97 -6.01
C PHE A 269 3.65 -16.47 -5.70
N ASP A 270 3.55 -17.34 -6.70
CA ASP A 270 3.57 -18.79 -6.50
C ASP A 270 4.85 -19.24 -5.82
N GLN A 271 5.99 -18.71 -6.25
CA GLN A 271 7.30 -19.03 -5.67
C GLN A 271 7.40 -18.58 -4.21
N VAL A 272 7.10 -17.31 -3.91
CA VAL A 272 7.32 -16.77 -2.55
C VAL A 272 6.31 -17.32 -1.54
N PHE A 273 5.04 -17.52 -1.94
CA PHE A 273 4.03 -18.12 -1.08
C PHE A 273 4.30 -19.61 -0.83
N GLN A 274 4.80 -20.35 -1.83
CA GLN A 274 5.24 -21.74 -1.65
C GLN A 274 6.44 -21.80 -0.69
N ALA A 275 7.44 -20.93 -0.87
CA ALA A 275 8.61 -20.86 0.02
C ALA A 275 8.22 -20.52 1.47
N ALA A 276 7.17 -19.73 1.67
CA ALA A 276 6.62 -19.42 2.99
C ALA A 276 5.72 -20.51 3.59
N GLY A 277 5.45 -21.60 2.85
CA GLY A 277 4.56 -22.69 3.29
C GLY A 277 3.07 -22.29 3.33
N LEU A 278 2.66 -21.32 2.53
CA LEU A 278 1.30 -20.75 2.50
C LEU A 278 0.46 -21.21 1.30
N LYS A 279 0.97 -22.17 0.53
CA LYS A 279 0.28 -22.84 -0.58
C LYS A 279 0.39 -24.34 -0.45
#